data_f24e0a5cde9d407ff1f1efa6c69e565f
#
_entry.id   f24e0a5cde9d407ff1f1efa6c69e565f
#
_cell.length_a   1.000
_cell.length_b   1.000
_cell.length_c   1.000
_cell.angle_alpha   90.00
_cell.angle_beta   90.00
_cell.angle_gamma   90.00
#
_symmetry.space_group_name_H-M   'P 1'
#
loop_
_entity.id
_entity.type
_entity.pdbx_description
1 polymer ?
#
loop_
_entity_poly.entity_id
_entity_poly.type
_entity_poly.pdbx_seq_one_letter_code
_entity_poly.pdbx_strand_id
1 'polypeptide(L)'
;MGTAKREVSPWKINLARFRIYLNKKYNVEKAFYFLGFLDESQQSLYENIQSAGFILVFREHTSLMLGKKKGNVDSDLIFNVMKKLYYKEDFNKVVLVSGDGDYKQLVDFLIAEKKLEKILFPDRNRASSLYKALGAPCFAALDDKDVRRKIEMKKAP
;
A
#
# COMPACT_ATOMS: atom_id res chain seq x y z
N MET A 1 -4.68 -16.83 -18.69
CA MET A 1 -4.52 -16.23 -17.64
C MET A 1 -3.71 -14.99 -17.66
N GLY A 2 -3.58 -14.18 -17.20
CA GLY A 2 -2.77 -13.03 -17.08
C GLY A 2 -1.99 -12.57 -18.28
N THR A 3 -2.24 -13.13 -19.41
CA THR A 3 -1.47 -12.78 -20.58
C THR A 3 -1.80 -11.39 -21.07
N ALA A 4 -3.05 -11.02 -21.01
CA ALA A 4 -3.46 -9.74 -21.53
C ALA A 4 -2.68 -8.57 -20.92
N LYS A 5 -2.32 -8.71 -19.67
CA LYS A 5 -1.61 -7.62 -19.01
C LYS A 5 -0.20 -7.39 -19.54
N ARG A 6 0.30 -8.33 -20.29
CA ARG A 6 1.64 -8.18 -20.84
C ARG A 6 1.66 -7.46 -22.17
N GLU A 7 0.52 -7.33 -22.77
CA GLU A 7 0.40 -6.61 -24.03
C GLU A 7 0.58 -5.12 -23.79
N VAL A 8 0.30 -4.68 -22.57
CA VAL A 8 0.48 -3.30 -22.22
C VAL A 8 1.74 -3.18 -21.38
N SER A 9 2.66 -2.37 -21.83
CA SER A 9 3.90 -2.16 -21.09
C SER A 9 3.56 -1.64 -19.70
N PRO A 10 3.93 -2.38 -18.63
CA PRO A 10 3.61 -1.94 -17.29
C PRO A 10 4.40 -0.68 -16.96
N TRP A 11 3.70 0.28 -16.40
CA TRP A 11 4.38 1.44 -15.85
C TRP A 11 4.86 1.11 -14.44
N LYS A 12 5.84 1.86 -13.98
CA LYS A 12 6.40 1.65 -12.65
C LYS A 12 6.28 2.93 -11.84
N ILE A 13 6.03 2.75 -10.56
CA ILE A 13 5.96 3.86 -9.63
C ILE A 13 7.37 4.25 -9.19
N ASN A 14 7.67 5.54 -9.23
CA ASN A 14 8.84 6.08 -8.59
C ASN A 14 8.47 6.34 -7.12
N LEU A 15 9.07 5.58 -6.22
CA LEU A 15 8.68 5.62 -4.82
C LEU A 15 8.90 6.99 -4.17
N ALA A 16 9.98 7.67 -4.53
CA ALA A 16 10.24 9.01 -3.98
C ALA A 16 9.14 9.99 -4.41
N ARG A 17 8.76 9.95 -5.68
CA ARG A 17 7.68 10.81 -6.20
C ARG A 17 6.35 10.45 -5.57
N PHE A 18 6.10 9.16 -5.39
CA PHE A 18 4.88 8.69 -4.76
C PHE A 18 4.80 9.16 -3.31
N ARG A 19 5.91 9.06 -2.58
CA ARG A 19 5.94 9.53 -1.19
C ARG A 19 5.60 11.02 -1.10
N ILE A 20 6.15 11.82 -2.00
CA ILE A 20 5.85 13.25 -2.06
C ILE A 20 4.38 13.48 -2.40
N TYR A 21 3.86 12.70 -3.35
CA TYR A 21 2.45 12.79 -3.74
C TYR A 21 1.51 12.52 -2.56
N LEU A 22 1.80 11.49 -1.78
CA LEU A 22 1.00 11.15 -0.61
C LEU A 22 1.00 12.28 0.40
N ASN A 23 2.14 12.91 0.62
CA ASN A 23 2.23 14.04 1.55
C ASN A 23 1.44 15.24 1.03
N LYS A 24 1.62 15.60 -0.22
CA LYS A 24 0.98 16.80 -0.78
C LYS A 24 -0.52 16.64 -0.97
N LYS A 25 -0.96 15.47 -1.43
CA LYS A 25 -2.38 15.25 -1.74
C LYS A 25 -3.19 14.91 -0.51
N TYR A 26 -2.66 14.09 0.38
CA TYR A 26 -3.41 13.54 1.52
C TYR A 26 -2.80 13.88 2.87
N ASN A 27 -1.77 14.70 2.88
CA ASN A 27 -1.09 15.10 4.12
C ASN A 27 -0.57 13.91 4.93
N VAL A 28 -0.03 12.91 4.24
CA VAL A 28 0.53 11.73 4.88
C VAL A 28 1.89 12.05 5.48
N GLU A 29 2.00 11.98 6.79
CA GLU A 29 3.24 12.26 7.50
C GLU A 29 4.14 11.04 7.60
N LYS A 30 3.55 9.88 7.86
CA LYS A 30 4.28 8.60 7.96
C LYS A 30 3.70 7.61 6.97
N ALA A 31 4.56 7.00 6.20
CA ALA A 31 4.15 6.01 5.21
C ALA A 31 4.89 4.70 5.51
N PHE A 32 4.11 3.64 5.71
CA PHE A 32 4.63 2.32 6.06
C PHE A 32 4.58 1.40 4.86
N TYR A 33 5.64 0.64 4.67
CA TYR A 33 5.73 -0.31 3.58
C TYR A 33 5.89 -1.71 4.17
N PHE A 34 4.84 -2.51 4.04
CA PHE A 34 4.80 -3.84 4.65
C PHE A 34 5.39 -4.87 3.70
N LEU A 35 6.33 -5.64 4.22
CA LEU A 35 7.05 -6.65 3.47
C LEU A 35 6.91 -8.00 4.18
N GLY A 36 7.28 -9.07 3.48
CA GLY A 36 7.36 -10.38 4.09
C GLY A 36 8.58 -10.49 4.97
N PHE A 37 9.15 -11.68 5.03
CA PHE A 37 10.36 -11.90 5.81
C PHE A 37 11.55 -11.17 5.17
N LEU A 38 12.48 -10.77 6.01
CA LEU A 38 13.72 -10.15 5.54
C LEU A 38 14.47 -11.12 4.63
N ASP A 39 14.85 -10.64 3.47
CA ASP A 39 15.63 -11.40 2.49
C ASP A 39 16.87 -10.61 2.14
N GLU A 40 18.02 -11.09 2.54
CA GLU A 40 19.28 -10.37 2.36
C GLU A 40 19.59 -10.09 0.89
N SER A 41 19.06 -10.89 -0.03
CA SER A 41 19.27 -10.66 -1.46
C SER A 41 18.53 -9.43 -1.98
N GLN A 42 17.61 -8.86 -1.21
CA GLN A 42 16.80 -7.73 -1.60
C GLN A 42 17.28 -6.41 -1.01
N GLN A 43 18.53 -6.33 -0.62
CA GLN A 43 19.07 -5.14 0.06
C GLN A 43 18.86 -3.86 -0.74
N SER A 44 19.09 -3.91 -2.05
CA SER A 44 18.90 -2.74 -2.91
C SER A 44 17.46 -2.24 -2.91
N LEU A 45 16.52 -3.16 -2.89
CA LEU A 45 15.10 -2.81 -2.82
C LEU A 45 14.80 -2.09 -1.52
N TYR A 46 15.30 -2.60 -0.39
CA TYR A 46 15.03 -2.01 0.91
C TYR A 46 15.63 -0.61 1.01
N GLU A 47 16.85 -0.43 0.51
CA GLU A 47 17.47 0.88 0.49
C GLU A 47 16.69 1.88 -0.35
N ASN A 48 16.18 1.44 -1.49
CA ASN A 48 15.37 2.30 -2.35
C ASN A 48 14.08 2.73 -1.65
N ILE A 49 13.40 1.81 -0.99
CA ILE A 49 12.15 2.11 -0.28
C ILE A 49 12.44 3.11 0.87
N GLN A 50 13.48 2.85 1.66
CA GLN A 50 13.84 3.73 2.77
C GLN A 50 14.25 5.12 2.28
N SER A 51 15.06 5.18 1.23
CA SER A 51 15.51 6.46 0.67
C SER A 51 14.34 7.28 0.15
N ALA A 52 13.29 6.61 -0.31
CA ALA A 52 12.10 7.30 -0.77
C ALA A 52 11.27 7.90 0.36
N GLY A 53 11.53 7.50 1.61
CA GLY A 53 10.85 8.05 2.77
C GLY A 53 9.80 7.14 3.40
N PHE A 54 9.81 5.86 3.07
CA PHE A 54 8.89 4.88 3.67
C PHE A 54 9.55 4.19 4.84
N ILE A 55 8.74 3.83 5.81
CA ILE A 55 9.16 3.05 6.97
C ILE A 55 8.92 1.58 6.64
N LEU A 56 9.98 0.78 6.66
CA LEU A 56 9.85 -0.64 6.38
C LEU A 56 9.30 -1.39 7.57
N VAL A 57 8.37 -2.30 7.31
CA VAL A 57 7.83 -3.20 8.32
C VAL A 57 7.98 -4.61 7.79
N PHE A 58 8.85 -5.39 8.40
CA PHE A 58 9.08 -6.78 8.03
C PHE A 58 8.25 -7.70 8.91
N ARG A 59 7.89 -8.84 8.36
CA ARG A 59 7.27 -9.89 9.14
C ARG A 59 8.32 -10.55 10.02
N GLU A 60 8.02 -10.72 11.29
CA GLU A 60 8.90 -11.46 12.19
C GLU A 60 8.89 -12.94 11.82
N HIS A 61 10.05 -13.57 11.89
CA HIS A 61 10.10 -15.00 11.77
C HIS A 61 10.95 -15.59 12.88
N THR A 62 10.58 -16.78 13.31
CA THR A 62 11.31 -17.52 14.33
C THR A 62 11.82 -18.80 13.71
N SER A 63 12.70 -19.50 14.44
CA SER A 63 13.19 -20.78 14.00
C SER A 63 12.05 -21.79 13.74
N LEU A 64 10.96 -21.65 14.46
CA LEU A 64 9.80 -22.52 14.29
C LEU A 64 9.09 -22.30 12.96
N MET A 65 9.31 -21.16 12.34
CA MET A 65 8.68 -20.80 11.07
C MET A 65 9.54 -21.10 9.86
N LEU A 66 10.79 -21.50 10.08
CA LEU A 66 11.67 -21.86 8.98
C LEU A 66 11.11 -23.07 8.22
N GLY A 67 11.08 -22.95 6.91
CA GLY A 67 10.57 -24.02 6.06
C GLY A 67 9.07 -24.11 5.97
N LYS A 68 8.34 -23.28 6.71
CA LYS A 68 6.89 -23.24 6.64
C LYS A 68 6.44 -22.24 5.58
N LYS A 69 5.19 -22.38 5.16
CA LYS A 69 4.59 -21.46 4.22
C LYS A 69 4.70 -20.04 4.75
N LYS A 70 5.01 -19.10 3.86
CA LYS A 70 5.05 -17.69 4.22
C LYS A 70 3.72 -17.28 4.81
N GLY A 71 3.78 -16.49 5.86
CA GLY A 71 2.59 -15.95 6.47
C GLY A 71 1.95 -14.87 5.61
N ASN A 72 0.80 -14.41 6.05
CA ASN A 72 0.02 -13.42 5.34
C ASN A 72 0.42 -12.00 5.78
N VAL A 73 1.04 -11.26 4.88
CA VAL A 73 1.43 -9.87 5.12
C VAL A 73 0.20 -9.00 5.40
N ASP A 74 -0.95 -9.36 4.81
CA ASP A 74 -2.19 -8.64 5.03
C ASP A 74 -2.60 -8.65 6.50
N SER A 75 -2.41 -9.78 7.17
CA SER A 75 -2.70 -9.89 8.60
C SER A 75 -1.82 -8.95 9.41
N ASP A 76 -0.55 -8.84 9.04
CA ASP A 76 0.39 -7.97 9.73
C ASP A 76 -0.02 -6.51 9.59
N LEU A 77 -0.42 -6.11 8.40
CA LEU A 77 -0.88 -4.75 8.14
C LEU A 77 -2.12 -4.44 8.98
N ILE A 78 -3.11 -5.33 8.94
CA ILE A 78 -4.36 -5.15 9.68
C ILE A 78 -4.07 -5.02 11.17
N PHE A 79 -3.26 -5.93 11.72
CA PHE A 79 -2.95 -5.90 13.14
C PHE A 79 -2.20 -4.62 13.51
N ASN A 80 -1.28 -4.18 12.67
CA ASN A 80 -0.52 -2.95 12.91
C ASN A 80 -1.44 -1.74 13.01
N VAL A 81 -2.39 -1.63 12.08
CA VAL A 81 -3.36 -0.52 12.09
C VAL A 81 -4.23 -0.59 13.34
N MET A 82 -4.75 -1.78 13.66
CA MET A 82 -5.62 -1.95 14.83
C MET A 82 -4.88 -1.63 16.11
N LYS A 83 -3.61 -2.04 16.22
CA LYS A 83 -2.80 -1.76 17.39
C LYS A 83 -2.59 -0.25 17.57
N LYS A 84 -2.34 0.48 16.50
CA LYS A 84 -2.19 1.92 16.54
C LYS A 84 -3.47 2.61 17.01
N LEU A 85 -4.62 2.12 16.55
CA LEU A 85 -5.91 2.64 16.98
C LEU A 85 -6.15 2.33 18.47
N TYR A 86 -5.82 1.12 18.89
CA TYR A 86 -6.00 0.72 20.28
C TYR A 86 -5.16 1.55 21.24
N TYR A 87 -3.92 1.81 20.88
CA TYR A 87 -3.02 2.62 21.70
C TYR A 87 -3.22 4.11 21.50
N LYS A 88 -4.19 4.50 20.69
CA LYS A 88 -4.53 5.91 20.46
C LYS A 88 -3.33 6.72 19.99
N GLU A 89 -2.54 6.14 19.09
CA GLU A 89 -1.41 6.85 18.51
C GLU A 89 -1.90 8.10 17.77
N ASP A 90 -1.03 9.11 17.74
CA ASP A 90 -1.40 10.41 17.18
C ASP A 90 -1.39 10.37 15.66
N PHE A 91 -2.55 10.15 15.08
CA PHE A 91 -2.76 10.28 13.65
C PHE A 91 -4.25 10.54 13.41
N ASN A 92 -4.56 11.25 12.32
CA ASN A 92 -5.94 11.59 12.02
C ASN A 92 -6.64 10.50 11.25
N LYS A 93 -6.07 10.11 10.12
CA LYS A 93 -6.70 9.15 9.22
C LYS A 93 -5.68 8.27 8.52
N VAL A 94 -6.17 7.22 7.90
CA VAL A 94 -5.36 6.22 7.20
C VAL A 94 -5.62 6.33 5.71
N VAL A 95 -4.55 6.32 4.93
CA VAL A 95 -4.60 6.09 3.48
C VAL A 95 -4.11 4.67 3.26
N LEU A 96 -4.96 3.84 2.67
CA LEU A 96 -4.60 2.45 2.37
C LEU A 96 -4.29 2.32 0.89
N VAL A 97 -3.09 1.86 0.56
CA VAL A 97 -2.68 1.66 -0.83
C VAL A 97 -2.81 0.18 -1.16
N SER A 98 -3.95 -0.21 -1.68
CA SER A 98 -4.22 -1.59 -2.07
C SER A 98 -5.56 -1.68 -2.78
N GLY A 99 -5.66 -2.62 -3.71
CA GLY A 99 -6.96 -2.96 -4.31
C GLY A 99 -7.47 -4.31 -3.83
N ASP A 100 -6.77 -4.93 -2.89
CA ASP A 100 -7.11 -6.28 -2.42
C ASP A 100 -8.32 -6.24 -1.49
N GLY A 101 -9.34 -7.03 -1.83
CA GLY A 101 -10.57 -7.11 -1.05
C GLY A 101 -10.41 -7.71 0.34
N ASP A 102 -9.25 -8.33 0.61
CA ASP A 102 -9.00 -8.91 1.93
C ASP A 102 -8.94 -7.86 3.04
N TYR A 103 -8.75 -6.58 2.68
CA TYR A 103 -8.77 -5.50 3.67
C TYR A 103 -10.15 -4.90 3.88
N LYS A 104 -11.21 -5.47 3.27
CA LYS A 104 -12.54 -4.85 3.34
C LYS A 104 -13.05 -4.65 4.77
N GLN A 105 -12.83 -5.63 5.65
CA GLN A 105 -13.28 -5.50 7.03
C GLN A 105 -12.55 -4.36 7.75
N LEU A 106 -11.25 -4.22 7.50
CA LEU A 106 -10.49 -3.12 8.05
C LEU A 106 -11.01 -1.78 7.54
N VAL A 107 -11.29 -1.71 6.24
CA VAL A 107 -11.80 -0.49 5.61
C VAL A 107 -13.16 -0.11 6.22
N ASP A 108 -14.05 -1.08 6.37
CA ASP A 108 -15.37 -0.82 6.98
C ASP A 108 -15.21 -0.29 8.40
N PHE A 109 -14.29 -0.87 9.16
CA PHE A 109 -14.03 -0.41 10.52
C PHE A 109 -13.48 1.02 10.53
N LEU A 110 -12.54 1.32 9.63
CA LEU A 110 -11.96 2.66 9.54
C LEU A 110 -13.02 3.69 9.15
N ILE A 111 -13.94 3.33 8.27
CA ILE A 111 -15.03 4.23 7.91
C ILE A 111 -15.92 4.48 9.11
N ALA A 112 -16.29 3.43 9.84
CA ALA A 112 -17.15 3.55 11.02
C ALA A 112 -16.50 4.42 12.10
N GLU A 113 -15.18 4.35 12.24
CA GLU A 113 -14.43 5.14 13.22
C GLU A 113 -14.02 6.50 12.69
N LYS A 114 -14.40 6.85 11.45
CA LYS A 114 -14.05 8.10 10.79
C LYS A 114 -12.53 8.27 10.68
N LYS A 115 -11.85 7.16 10.41
CA LYS A 115 -10.39 7.12 10.31
C LYS A 115 -9.89 6.76 8.91
N LEU A 116 -10.77 6.64 7.93
CA LEU A 116 -10.35 6.39 6.55
C LEU A 116 -10.27 7.70 5.78
N GLU A 117 -9.10 7.98 5.23
CA GLU A 117 -8.95 9.11 4.31
C GLU A 117 -9.28 8.67 2.88
N LYS A 118 -8.62 7.59 2.43
CA LYS A 118 -8.76 7.15 1.05
C LYS A 118 -8.18 5.76 0.86
N ILE A 119 -8.78 4.99 -0.05
CA ILE A 119 -8.16 3.78 -0.56
C ILE A 119 -7.57 4.13 -1.93
N LEU A 120 -6.29 3.85 -2.14
CA LEU A 120 -5.64 4.12 -3.41
C LEU A 120 -5.37 2.80 -4.13
N PHE A 121 -6.02 2.61 -5.27
CA PHE A 121 -5.85 1.39 -6.06
C PHE A 121 -4.61 1.54 -6.95
N PRO A 122 -3.64 0.63 -6.84
CA PRO A 122 -2.52 0.63 -7.80
C PRO A 122 -2.99 0.46 -9.23
N ASP A 123 -4.02 -0.35 -9.44
CA ASP A 123 -4.60 -0.62 -10.75
C ASP A 123 -6.12 -0.64 -10.61
N ARG A 124 -6.78 0.30 -11.25
CA ARG A 124 -8.24 0.42 -11.19
C ARG A 124 -8.94 -0.86 -11.63
N ASN A 125 -8.41 -1.50 -12.67
CA ASN A 125 -9.07 -2.67 -13.24
C ASN A 125 -8.94 -3.93 -12.38
N ARG A 126 -7.97 -3.96 -11.47
CA ARG A 126 -7.74 -5.09 -10.59
C ARG A 126 -8.26 -4.88 -9.18
N ALA A 127 -8.79 -3.71 -8.91
CA ALA A 127 -9.33 -3.42 -7.58
C ALA A 127 -10.60 -4.22 -7.33
N SER A 128 -10.77 -4.66 -6.10
CA SER A 128 -11.95 -5.42 -5.70
C SER A 128 -13.22 -4.62 -5.89
N SER A 129 -14.25 -5.26 -6.40
CA SER A 129 -15.58 -4.65 -6.54
C SER A 129 -16.17 -4.27 -5.19
N LEU A 130 -15.71 -4.92 -4.11
CA LEU A 130 -16.16 -4.59 -2.76
C LEU A 130 -15.90 -3.12 -2.41
N TYR A 131 -14.76 -2.59 -2.85
CA TYR A 131 -14.42 -1.20 -2.59
C TYR A 131 -15.18 -0.24 -3.49
N LYS A 132 -15.43 -0.65 -4.71
CA LYS A 132 -16.14 0.20 -5.66
C LYS A 132 -17.56 0.47 -5.22
N ALA A 133 -18.15 -0.46 -4.48
CA ALA A 133 -19.48 -0.31 -3.92
C ALA A 133 -19.56 0.76 -2.82
N LEU A 134 -18.43 1.16 -2.25
CA LEU A 134 -18.41 2.19 -1.20
C LEU A 134 -18.64 3.60 -1.73
N GLY A 135 -18.47 3.80 -3.04
CA GLY A 135 -18.68 5.10 -3.65
C GLY A 135 -17.38 5.86 -3.89
N ALA A 136 -17.41 6.74 -4.86
CA ALA A 136 -16.24 7.45 -5.35
C ALA A 136 -15.45 8.23 -4.31
N PRO A 137 -16.07 8.84 -3.29
CA PRO A 137 -15.28 9.59 -2.29
C PRO A 137 -14.31 8.74 -1.49
N CYS A 138 -14.51 7.42 -1.43
CA CYS A 138 -13.69 6.54 -0.60
C CYS A 138 -12.42 6.05 -1.29
N PHE A 139 -12.32 6.18 -2.60
CA PHE A 139 -11.16 5.61 -3.31
C PHE A 139 -10.72 6.47 -4.49
N ALA A 140 -9.49 6.20 -4.93
CA ALA A 140 -8.93 6.79 -6.14
C ALA A 140 -7.97 5.77 -6.76
N ALA A 141 -7.65 5.91 -8.03
CA ALA A 141 -6.76 5.00 -8.73
C ALA A 141 -5.45 5.70 -9.04
N LEU A 142 -4.34 5.04 -8.71
CA LEU A 142 -3.01 5.58 -8.99
C LEU A 142 -2.68 5.57 -10.47
N ASP A 143 -3.33 4.68 -11.24
CA ASP A 143 -3.14 4.60 -12.68
C ASP A 143 -4.02 5.56 -13.48
N ASP A 144 -4.81 6.40 -12.81
CA ASP A 144 -5.48 7.50 -13.48
C ASP A 144 -4.43 8.42 -14.09
N LYS A 145 -4.71 8.91 -15.29
CA LYS A 145 -3.74 9.62 -16.10
C LYS A 145 -3.02 10.75 -15.38
N ASP A 146 -3.75 11.58 -14.67
CA ASP A 146 -3.17 12.71 -13.97
C ASP A 146 -2.30 12.31 -12.78
N VAL A 147 -2.73 11.28 -12.05
CA VAL A 147 -1.98 10.77 -10.91
C VAL A 147 -0.73 10.05 -11.39
N ARG A 148 -0.89 9.16 -12.36
CA ARG A 148 0.21 8.39 -12.92
C ARG A 148 1.35 9.30 -13.37
N ARG A 149 1.01 10.38 -14.06
CA ARG A 149 1.99 11.34 -14.56
C ARG A 149 2.87 11.92 -13.45
N LYS A 150 2.30 12.07 -12.26
CA LYS A 150 3.01 12.64 -11.12
C LYS A 150 3.92 11.65 -10.41
N ILE A 151 3.61 10.37 -10.51
CA ILE A 151 4.29 9.36 -9.69
C ILE A 151 5.04 8.30 -10.48
N GLU A 152 4.89 8.24 -11.80
CA GLU A 152 5.56 7.20 -12.57
C GLU A 152 7.05 7.48 -12.75
N MET A 153 7.80 6.41 -12.96
CA MET A 153 9.20 6.53 -13.32
C MET A 153 9.32 7.12 -14.70
N LYS A 154 10.18 8.12 -14.84
CA LYS A 154 10.42 8.72 -16.14
C LYS A 154 11.31 7.79 -16.96
N LYS A 155 11.00 7.70 -18.24
CA LYS A 155 11.84 6.95 -19.15
C LYS A 155 13.15 7.70 -19.36
N ALA A 156 14.21 6.94 -19.58
CA ALA A 156 15.49 7.53 -19.95
C ALA A 156 15.33 8.30 -21.26
N PRO A 157 16.01 9.43 -21.40
CA PRO A 157 15.96 10.21 -22.64
C PRO A 157 16.50 9.41 -23.84
#